data_aab8d14ecdefc1d08a0d48e641eb43ff
#
_entry.id   aab8d14ecdefc1d08a0d48e641eb43ff
#
_cell.length_a   1.000
_cell.length_b   1.000
_cell.length_c   1.000
_cell.angle_alpha   90.00
_cell.angle_beta   90.00
_cell.angle_gamma   90.00
#
_symmetry.space_group_name_H-M   'P 1'
#
loop_
_entity.id
_entity.type
_entity.pdbx_description
1 polymer ?
#
loop_
_entity_poly.entity_id
_entity_poly.type
_entity_poly.pdbx_seq_one_letter_code
_entity_poly.pdbx_strand_id
1 'polypeptide(L)'
;MIYGYKNIWKVAGPILLGMVIQQLIGVTDVVFLGRVGQAELGASAIAGLYYITIYMLGVGFGVGVQILIARLNGRGHYHRIAPVFYQAMGLMLGFAAAAIVVSYLLTPWALPLLISSPRVLAAARDYLHFRVWGFVFAFAVIVFRAFYVGIVNTRILSWSAGIMLIVNVVGNYLLIFGNFGFPEMGIGGAALASVIAEAVSAAVFVVYTRYKVNASRYGLDAFYGYDPHLVKKIFSVSVWTTIQLFVSFATWFFFFVAIEHIGELELAASNVLRSISTMLYMVVGALGAAASSLTANLVGQERVKQVGPTCGRIIRLGFAIELALCMLLAFFPEAVMRIYTDDTELIGGSVNAYYVMLGSYVVIVPAMIVFNVVIGSGQTREALYIELAATVIYVANVWYVVVWRQSSLSWCWSTEYFYNFMMMLFSYWYLRRKKLIF
;
A
#
# COMPACT_ATOMS: atom_id res chain seq x y z
N MET A 1 -5.77 29.65 -2.99
CA MET A 1 -6.10 29.06 -4.32
C MET A 1 -6.53 27.62 -4.09
N ILE A 2 -7.71 27.21 -4.58
CA ILE A 2 -8.18 25.82 -4.45
C ILE A 2 -7.33 24.96 -5.38
N TYR A 3 -6.90 23.76 -4.94
CA TYR A 3 -6.15 22.86 -5.80
C TYR A 3 -6.98 22.46 -7.04
N GLY A 4 -6.46 22.82 -8.24
CA GLY A 4 -7.06 22.44 -9.52
C GLY A 4 -6.74 20.98 -9.89
N TYR A 5 -7.46 20.41 -10.87
CA TYR A 5 -7.22 19.04 -11.35
C TYR A 5 -5.76 18.78 -11.74
N LYS A 6 -5.12 19.73 -12.42
CA LYS A 6 -3.69 19.65 -12.79
C LYS A 6 -2.78 19.49 -11.55
N ASN A 7 -3.09 20.19 -10.45
CA ASN A 7 -2.30 20.12 -9.23
C ASN A 7 -2.55 18.79 -8.48
N ILE A 8 -3.80 18.32 -8.48
CA ILE A 8 -4.15 17.02 -7.90
C ILE A 8 -3.41 15.92 -8.66
N TRP A 9 -3.46 15.93 -10.01
CA TRP A 9 -2.79 14.93 -10.84
C TRP A 9 -1.27 14.98 -10.73
N LYS A 10 -0.69 16.16 -10.57
CA LYS A 10 0.76 16.29 -10.30
C LYS A 10 1.22 15.56 -9.03
N VAL A 11 0.32 15.39 -8.06
CA VAL A 11 0.60 14.64 -6.83
C VAL A 11 0.25 13.17 -6.99
N ALA A 12 -0.98 12.88 -7.43
CA ALA A 12 -1.50 11.51 -7.54
C ALA A 12 -0.83 10.70 -8.64
N GLY A 13 -0.56 11.29 -9.81
CA GLY A 13 -0.01 10.57 -10.96
C GLY A 13 1.34 9.89 -10.68
N PRO A 14 2.34 10.59 -10.12
CA PRO A 14 3.59 9.95 -9.75
C PRO A 14 3.46 8.89 -8.65
N ILE A 15 2.50 9.03 -7.72
CA ILE A 15 2.21 8.01 -6.70
C ILE A 15 1.65 6.78 -7.40
N LEU A 16 0.65 6.95 -8.28
CA LEU A 16 0.06 5.87 -9.05
C LEU A 16 1.11 5.12 -9.88
N LEU A 17 1.92 5.86 -10.64
CA LEU A 17 2.97 5.26 -11.45
C LEU A 17 3.97 4.48 -10.58
N GLY A 18 4.33 5.01 -9.41
CA GLY A 18 5.16 4.31 -8.44
C GLY A 18 4.53 3.01 -7.93
N MET A 19 3.22 3.00 -7.67
CA MET A 19 2.48 1.80 -7.24
C MET A 19 2.41 0.74 -8.34
N VAL A 20 2.12 1.17 -9.59
CA VAL A 20 2.09 0.26 -10.75
C VAL A 20 3.46 -0.38 -10.98
N ILE A 21 4.53 0.41 -10.95
CA ILE A 21 5.90 -0.09 -11.11
C ILE A 21 6.24 -1.08 -9.99
N GLN A 22 5.84 -0.80 -8.76
CA GLN A 22 6.08 -1.70 -7.63
C GLN A 22 5.33 -3.03 -7.79
N GLN A 23 4.12 -3.02 -8.36
CA GLN A 23 3.39 -4.23 -8.72
C GLN A 23 4.12 -5.03 -9.83
N LEU A 24 4.68 -4.35 -10.81
CA LEU A 24 5.47 -4.99 -11.87
C LEU A 24 6.71 -5.71 -11.33
N ILE A 25 7.37 -5.17 -10.29
CA ILE A 25 8.48 -5.85 -9.61
C ILE A 25 8.01 -7.18 -9.05
N GLY A 26 6.87 -7.22 -8.35
CA GLY A 26 6.31 -8.46 -7.82
C GLY A 26 5.98 -9.48 -8.93
N VAL A 27 5.43 -9.03 -10.06
CA VAL A 27 5.13 -9.91 -11.20
C VAL A 27 6.42 -10.45 -11.81
N THR A 28 7.44 -9.61 -12.01
CA THR A 28 8.72 -10.07 -12.57
C THR A 28 9.42 -11.06 -11.66
N ASP A 29 9.42 -10.86 -10.34
CA ASP A 29 9.98 -11.81 -9.39
C ASP A 29 9.30 -13.19 -9.49
N VAL A 30 7.95 -13.22 -9.57
CA VAL A 30 7.18 -14.47 -9.76
C VAL A 30 7.53 -15.15 -11.09
N VAL A 31 7.66 -14.38 -12.19
CA VAL A 31 8.04 -14.92 -13.52
C VAL A 31 9.44 -15.51 -13.51
N PHE A 32 10.39 -14.87 -12.87
CA PHE A 32 11.76 -15.38 -12.76
C PHE A 32 11.82 -16.62 -11.88
N LEU A 33 11.20 -16.60 -10.70
CA LEU A 33 11.19 -17.74 -9.76
C LEU A 33 10.40 -18.94 -10.29
N GLY A 34 9.34 -18.71 -11.05
CA GLY A 34 8.61 -19.78 -11.72
C GLY A 34 9.44 -20.59 -12.72
N ARG A 35 10.54 -20.01 -13.24
CA ARG A 35 11.51 -20.71 -14.11
C ARG A 35 12.59 -21.46 -13.34
N VAL A 36 12.77 -21.18 -12.05
CA VAL A 36 13.70 -21.89 -11.17
C VAL A 36 13.07 -23.21 -10.72
N GLY A 37 11.86 -23.13 -10.13
CA GLY A 37 11.16 -24.33 -9.68
C GLY A 37 9.89 -24.03 -8.88
N GLN A 38 9.07 -25.08 -8.72
CA GLN A 38 7.81 -24.97 -7.96
C GLN A 38 8.06 -24.75 -6.45
N ALA A 39 9.11 -25.36 -5.91
CA ALA A 39 9.47 -25.21 -4.50
C ALA A 39 9.91 -23.77 -4.17
N GLU A 40 10.71 -23.17 -5.05
CA GLU A 40 11.20 -21.79 -4.92
C GLU A 40 10.05 -20.78 -5.07
N LEU A 41 9.13 -21.04 -6.01
CA LEU A 41 7.94 -20.21 -6.18
C LEU A 41 7.03 -20.27 -4.95
N GLY A 42 6.77 -21.46 -4.41
CA GLY A 42 5.99 -21.64 -3.18
C GLY A 42 6.66 -21.00 -1.95
N ALA A 43 7.98 -21.16 -1.84
CA ALA A 43 8.78 -20.56 -0.77
C ALA A 43 8.74 -19.04 -0.80
N SER A 44 8.87 -18.43 -1.99
CA SER A 44 8.81 -16.99 -2.15
C SER A 44 7.44 -16.40 -1.77
N ALA A 45 6.36 -17.14 -2.00
CA ALA A 45 5.01 -16.73 -1.60
C ALA A 45 4.88 -16.67 -0.07
N ILE A 46 5.33 -17.69 0.66
CA ILE A 46 5.25 -17.74 2.12
C ILE A 46 6.19 -16.71 2.76
N ALA A 47 7.46 -16.69 2.31
CA ALA A 47 8.45 -15.75 2.81
C ALA A 47 8.13 -14.30 2.45
N GLY A 48 7.52 -14.08 1.27
CA GLY A 48 7.01 -12.78 0.84
C GLY A 48 5.87 -12.27 1.72
N LEU A 49 4.93 -13.14 2.14
CA LEU A 49 3.89 -12.78 3.10
C LEU A 49 4.46 -12.36 4.45
N TYR A 50 5.47 -13.06 4.94
CA TYR A 50 6.18 -12.67 6.15
C TYR A 50 6.78 -11.27 6.02
N TYR A 51 7.52 -11.03 4.93
CA TYR A 51 8.14 -9.74 4.67
C TYR A 51 7.13 -8.60 4.54
N ILE A 52 6.06 -8.79 3.75
CA ILE A 52 5.06 -7.75 3.53
C ILE A 52 4.27 -7.41 4.80
N THR A 53 4.06 -8.37 5.69
CA THR A 53 3.39 -8.13 6.98
C THR A 53 4.18 -7.14 7.83
N ILE A 54 5.50 -7.33 7.96
CA ILE A 54 6.37 -6.39 8.69
C ILE A 54 6.48 -5.05 7.94
N TYR A 55 6.61 -5.08 6.62
CA TYR A 55 6.67 -3.88 5.78
C TYR A 55 5.44 -2.99 5.94
N MET A 56 4.24 -3.58 6.04
CA MET A 56 2.98 -2.84 6.22
C MET A 56 2.93 -2.06 7.54
N LEU A 57 3.57 -2.54 8.61
CA LEU A 57 3.71 -1.78 9.84
C LEU A 57 4.48 -0.46 9.60
N GLY A 58 5.55 -0.53 8.81
CA GLY A 58 6.32 0.65 8.39
C GLY A 58 5.51 1.60 7.50
N VAL A 59 4.71 1.06 6.56
CA VAL A 59 3.84 1.87 5.70
C VAL A 59 2.85 2.68 6.53
N GLY A 60 2.19 2.05 7.51
CA GLY A 60 1.26 2.73 8.41
C GLY A 60 1.94 3.84 9.22
N PHE A 61 3.15 3.57 9.71
CA PHE A 61 3.95 4.58 10.38
C PHE A 61 4.30 5.75 9.45
N GLY A 62 4.68 5.47 8.21
CA GLY A 62 4.99 6.47 7.20
C GLY A 62 3.83 7.41 6.88
N VAL A 63 2.58 6.91 6.88
CA VAL A 63 1.39 7.75 6.69
C VAL A 63 1.27 8.79 7.81
N GLY A 64 1.49 8.41 9.07
CA GLY A 64 1.48 9.35 10.19
C GLY A 64 2.57 10.43 10.06
N VAL A 65 3.78 10.04 9.68
CA VAL A 65 4.90 10.98 9.41
C VAL A 65 4.54 11.93 8.26
N GLN A 66 3.96 11.42 7.17
CA GLN A 66 3.51 12.21 6.03
C GLN A 66 2.53 13.32 6.44
N ILE A 67 1.56 13.01 7.30
CA ILE A 67 0.57 13.97 7.79
C ILE A 67 1.24 15.10 8.58
N LEU A 68 2.18 14.76 9.46
CA LEU A 68 2.92 15.75 10.25
C LEU A 68 3.74 16.67 9.35
N ILE A 69 4.47 16.13 8.39
CA ILE A 69 5.26 16.89 7.41
C ILE A 69 4.34 17.77 6.55
N ALA A 70 3.23 17.23 6.05
CA ALA A 70 2.27 17.97 5.24
C ALA A 70 1.67 19.15 5.99
N ARG A 71 1.35 19.00 7.28
CA ARG A 71 0.88 20.11 8.13
C ARG A 71 1.93 21.19 8.33
N LEU A 72 3.17 20.82 8.59
CA LEU A 72 4.28 21.77 8.74
C LEU A 72 4.54 22.53 7.44
N ASN A 73 4.52 21.81 6.31
CA ASN A 73 4.65 22.38 4.98
C ASN A 73 3.52 23.38 4.69
N GLY A 74 2.28 23.03 5.03
CA GLY A 74 1.13 23.91 4.89
C GLY A 74 1.24 25.19 5.73
N ARG A 75 1.73 25.09 6.97
CA ARG A 75 1.98 26.24 7.87
C ARG A 75 3.15 27.12 7.45
N GLY A 76 3.94 26.69 6.45
CA GLY A 76 5.18 27.41 6.11
C GLY A 76 6.32 27.21 7.11
N HIS A 77 6.17 26.31 8.08
CA HIS A 77 7.18 26.00 9.07
C HIS A 77 8.21 24.97 8.53
N TYR A 78 8.82 25.33 7.41
CA TYR A 78 9.67 24.40 6.64
C TYR A 78 10.85 23.86 7.46
N HIS A 79 11.55 24.68 8.24
CA HIS A 79 12.68 24.26 9.08
C HIS A 79 12.30 23.23 10.15
N ARG A 80 11.01 23.12 10.53
CA ARG A 80 10.55 22.11 11.48
C ARG A 80 10.28 20.75 10.82
N ILE A 81 10.43 20.62 9.50
CA ILE A 81 10.25 19.39 8.78
C ILE A 81 11.43 18.44 8.99
N ALA A 82 12.66 18.96 8.96
CA ALA A 82 13.85 18.12 9.16
C ALA A 82 13.90 17.41 10.52
N PRO A 83 13.58 18.04 11.65
CA PRO A 83 13.46 17.33 12.92
C PRO A 83 12.51 16.13 12.84
N VAL A 84 11.32 16.29 12.23
CA VAL A 84 10.36 15.18 12.05
C VAL A 84 10.95 14.09 11.15
N PHE A 85 11.58 14.48 10.05
CA PHE A 85 12.19 13.55 9.09
C PHE A 85 13.31 12.72 9.74
N TYR A 86 14.26 13.36 10.46
CA TYR A 86 15.39 12.66 11.08
C TYR A 86 14.95 11.78 12.26
N GLN A 87 14.00 12.24 13.09
CA GLN A 87 13.46 11.41 14.17
C GLN A 87 12.70 10.19 13.60
N ALA A 88 11.89 10.40 12.56
CA ALA A 88 11.19 9.31 11.89
C ALA A 88 12.18 8.32 11.23
N MET A 89 13.25 8.82 10.62
CA MET A 89 14.31 8.00 10.03
C MET A 89 15.01 7.14 11.09
N GLY A 90 15.41 7.74 12.21
CA GLY A 90 16.02 7.01 13.33
C GLY A 90 15.10 5.93 13.89
N LEU A 91 13.80 6.25 14.09
CA LEU A 91 12.81 5.28 14.55
C LEU A 91 12.61 4.12 13.56
N MET A 92 12.51 4.42 12.26
CA MET A 92 12.32 3.40 11.23
C MET A 92 13.57 2.52 11.05
N LEU A 93 14.77 3.09 11.15
CA LEU A 93 16.00 2.29 11.13
C LEU A 93 16.13 1.43 12.40
N GLY A 94 15.73 1.96 13.56
CA GLY A 94 15.64 1.17 14.79
C GLY A 94 14.63 0.03 14.68
N PHE A 95 13.47 0.29 14.06
CA PHE A 95 12.48 -0.74 13.77
C PHE A 95 13.00 -1.76 12.74
N ALA A 96 13.75 -1.33 11.72
CA ALA A 96 14.43 -2.25 10.79
C ALA A 96 15.40 -3.20 11.52
N ALA A 97 16.24 -2.65 12.38
CA ALA A 97 17.18 -3.45 13.17
C ALA A 97 16.45 -4.47 14.07
N ALA A 98 15.40 -4.02 14.76
CA ALA A 98 14.56 -4.91 15.56
C ALA A 98 13.88 -5.99 14.70
N ALA A 99 13.33 -5.63 13.53
CA ALA A 99 12.72 -6.58 12.60
C ALA A 99 13.72 -7.63 12.09
N ILE A 100 14.96 -7.24 11.79
CA ILE A 100 16.02 -8.15 11.39
C ILE A 100 16.36 -9.12 12.53
N VAL A 101 16.60 -8.61 13.73
CA VAL A 101 16.93 -9.43 14.91
C VAL A 101 15.79 -10.42 15.20
N VAL A 102 14.54 -9.93 15.25
CA VAL A 102 13.36 -10.76 15.47
C VAL A 102 13.22 -11.80 14.37
N SER A 103 13.45 -11.45 13.10
CA SER A 103 13.43 -12.41 12.00
C SER A 103 14.44 -13.53 12.17
N TYR A 104 15.69 -13.21 12.50
CA TYR A 104 16.72 -14.25 12.74
C TYR A 104 16.42 -15.13 13.95
N LEU A 105 15.76 -14.61 14.98
CA LEU A 105 15.37 -15.37 16.17
C LEU A 105 14.13 -16.23 15.95
N LEU A 106 13.12 -15.72 15.22
CA LEU A 106 11.83 -16.39 15.07
C LEU A 106 11.77 -17.35 13.88
N THR A 107 12.40 -17.02 12.74
CA THR A 107 12.25 -17.83 11.52
C THR A 107 12.75 -19.26 11.67
N PRO A 108 13.84 -19.59 12.42
CA PRO A 108 14.26 -20.95 12.63
C PRO A 108 13.20 -21.84 13.31
N TRP A 109 12.37 -21.25 14.15
CA TRP A 109 11.30 -21.93 14.89
C TRP A 109 9.95 -21.86 14.18
N ALA A 110 9.59 -20.71 13.64
CA ALA A 110 8.28 -20.48 13.04
C ALA A 110 8.12 -21.15 11.67
N LEU A 111 9.16 -21.10 10.82
CA LEU A 111 9.05 -21.67 9.48
C LEU A 111 8.80 -23.19 9.46
N PRO A 112 9.47 -24.02 10.30
CA PRO A 112 9.18 -25.45 10.34
C PRO A 112 7.77 -25.80 10.83
N LEU A 113 7.12 -24.90 11.59
CA LEU A 113 5.72 -25.08 12.01
C LEU A 113 4.72 -24.80 10.89
N LEU A 114 5.11 -23.95 9.94
CA LEU A 114 4.25 -23.50 8.84
C LEU A 114 4.49 -24.26 7.53
N ILE A 115 5.69 -24.84 7.34
CA ILE A 115 6.12 -25.44 6.08
C ILE A 115 6.47 -26.90 6.32
N SER A 116 5.65 -27.79 5.77
CA SER A 116 5.85 -29.24 5.90
C SER A 116 6.88 -29.80 4.92
N SER A 117 7.07 -29.19 3.74
CA SER A 117 8.02 -29.65 2.73
C SER A 117 9.46 -29.19 3.06
N PRO A 118 10.43 -30.14 3.21
CA PRO A 118 11.82 -29.77 3.47
C PRO A 118 12.47 -28.91 2.38
N ARG A 119 12.10 -29.11 1.10
CA ARG A 119 12.60 -28.32 -0.02
C ARG A 119 12.10 -26.88 0.04
N VAL A 120 10.80 -26.70 0.26
CA VAL A 120 10.19 -25.35 0.41
C VAL A 120 10.74 -24.65 1.63
N LEU A 121 10.96 -25.38 2.74
CA LEU A 121 11.54 -24.83 3.96
C LEU A 121 12.98 -24.34 3.75
N ALA A 122 13.82 -25.12 3.07
CA ALA A 122 15.18 -24.72 2.73
C ALA A 122 15.18 -23.45 1.85
N ALA A 123 14.38 -23.45 0.77
CA ALA A 123 14.25 -22.30 -0.12
C ALA A 123 13.72 -21.05 0.60
N ALA A 124 12.75 -21.19 1.53
CA ALA A 124 12.23 -20.06 2.31
C ALA A 124 13.28 -19.48 3.26
N ARG A 125 14.14 -20.32 3.84
CA ARG A 125 15.28 -19.88 4.67
C ARG A 125 16.29 -19.11 3.84
N ASP A 126 16.66 -19.63 2.67
CA ASP A 126 17.61 -18.98 1.76
C ASP A 126 17.07 -17.60 1.31
N TYR A 127 15.79 -17.54 0.97
CA TYR A 127 15.15 -16.27 0.62
C TYR A 127 15.20 -15.27 1.75
N LEU A 128 14.76 -15.64 2.96
CA LEU A 128 14.70 -14.73 4.11
C LEU A 128 16.07 -14.34 4.62
N HIS A 129 17.09 -15.20 4.48
CA HIS A 129 18.48 -14.87 4.87
C HIS A 129 18.96 -13.56 4.23
N PHE A 130 18.65 -13.35 2.96
CA PHE A 130 18.98 -12.11 2.26
C PHE A 130 17.87 -11.06 2.41
N ARG A 131 16.60 -11.46 2.31
CA ARG A 131 15.48 -10.54 2.17
C ARG A 131 15.26 -9.64 3.39
N VAL A 132 15.53 -10.12 4.59
CA VAL A 132 15.36 -9.35 5.84
C VAL A 132 16.25 -8.09 5.90
N TRP A 133 17.39 -8.10 5.24
CA TRP A 133 18.28 -6.92 5.14
C TRP A 133 17.63 -5.79 4.33
N GLY A 134 16.69 -6.11 3.49
CA GLY A 134 15.87 -5.13 2.75
C GLY A 134 15.09 -4.19 3.66
N PHE A 135 14.75 -4.57 4.89
CA PHE A 135 14.03 -3.70 5.83
C PHE A 135 14.75 -2.37 6.08
N VAL A 136 16.07 -2.36 6.12
CA VAL A 136 16.85 -1.13 6.33
C VAL A 136 16.54 -0.11 5.23
N PHE A 137 16.59 -0.56 3.98
CA PHE A 137 16.38 0.30 2.81
C PHE A 137 14.91 0.61 2.59
N ALA A 138 14.05 -0.40 2.71
CA ALA A 138 12.61 -0.25 2.55
C ALA A 138 12.01 0.76 3.54
N PHE A 139 12.42 0.71 4.81
CA PHE A 139 11.93 1.64 5.82
C PHE A 139 12.51 3.04 5.66
N ALA A 140 13.76 3.16 5.23
CA ALA A 140 14.31 4.45 4.84
C ALA A 140 13.53 5.07 3.66
N VAL A 141 13.21 4.27 2.63
CA VAL A 141 12.40 4.71 1.48
C VAL A 141 11.00 5.15 1.93
N ILE A 142 10.36 4.47 2.89
CA ILE A 142 9.05 4.88 3.44
C ILE A 142 9.13 6.30 4.03
N VAL A 143 10.17 6.63 4.78
CA VAL A 143 10.34 7.97 5.36
C VAL A 143 10.57 9.02 4.26
N PHE A 144 11.39 8.72 3.25
CA PHE A 144 11.53 9.60 2.09
C PHE A 144 10.20 9.81 1.34
N ARG A 145 9.43 8.75 1.11
CA ARG A 145 8.10 8.85 0.51
C ARG A 145 7.18 9.74 1.33
N ALA A 146 7.16 9.56 2.66
CA ALA A 146 6.38 10.40 3.57
C ALA A 146 6.78 11.87 3.47
N PHE A 147 8.10 12.17 3.38
CA PHE A 147 8.61 13.52 3.16
C PHE A 147 8.14 14.09 1.83
N TYR A 148 8.35 13.40 0.71
CA TYR A 148 8.04 13.93 -0.61
C TYR A 148 6.54 14.07 -0.88
N VAL A 149 5.72 13.14 -0.38
CA VAL A 149 4.26 13.25 -0.46
C VAL A 149 3.78 14.39 0.44
N GLY A 150 4.37 14.52 1.64
CA GLY A 150 4.03 15.60 2.59
C GLY A 150 4.32 17.01 2.04
N ILE A 151 5.44 17.21 1.36
CA ILE A 151 5.79 18.50 0.73
C ILE A 151 5.16 18.69 -0.66
N VAL A 152 4.31 17.76 -1.10
CA VAL A 152 3.59 17.83 -2.40
C VAL A 152 4.56 17.83 -3.61
N ASN A 153 5.70 17.14 -3.51
CA ASN A 153 6.68 16.98 -4.56
C ASN A 153 6.94 15.49 -4.86
N THR A 154 6.01 14.85 -5.56
CA THR A 154 5.97 13.38 -5.70
C THR A 154 6.70 12.81 -6.91
N ARG A 155 7.24 13.64 -7.81
CA ARG A 155 7.89 13.18 -9.05
C ARG A 155 9.01 12.17 -8.85
N ILE A 156 9.77 12.32 -7.76
CA ILE A 156 10.86 11.41 -7.44
C ILE A 156 10.38 9.98 -7.17
N LEU A 157 9.14 9.81 -6.71
CA LEU A 157 8.59 8.48 -6.40
C LEU A 157 8.56 7.59 -7.67
N SER A 158 8.12 8.15 -8.79
CA SER A 158 8.08 7.42 -10.07
C SER A 158 9.49 7.10 -10.57
N TRP A 159 10.41 8.06 -10.49
CA TRP A 159 11.79 7.86 -10.93
C TRP A 159 12.50 6.79 -10.09
N SER A 160 12.36 6.88 -8.77
CA SER A 160 12.94 5.89 -7.86
C SER A 160 12.36 4.49 -8.09
N ALA A 161 11.04 4.38 -8.28
CA ALA A 161 10.40 3.11 -8.59
C ALA A 161 10.87 2.55 -9.95
N GLY A 162 10.99 3.39 -10.99
CA GLY A 162 11.48 2.97 -12.30
C GLY A 162 12.90 2.43 -12.26
N ILE A 163 13.81 3.13 -11.56
CA ILE A 163 15.18 2.69 -11.37
C ILE A 163 15.22 1.37 -10.57
N MET A 164 14.40 1.28 -9.50
CA MET A 164 14.28 0.08 -8.69
C MET A 164 13.83 -1.13 -9.52
N LEU A 165 12.86 -0.97 -10.43
CA LEU A 165 12.42 -2.03 -11.33
C LEU A 165 13.56 -2.50 -12.25
N ILE A 166 14.27 -1.57 -12.88
CA ILE A 166 15.37 -1.92 -13.78
C ILE A 166 16.45 -2.69 -13.03
N VAL A 167 16.85 -2.22 -11.84
CA VAL A 167 17.86 -2.87 -11.00
C VAL A 167 17.40 -4.24 -10.54
N ASN A 168 16.12 -4.38 -10.16
CA ASN A 168 15.55 -5.66 -9.75
C ASN A 168 15.54 -6.67 -10.91
N VAL A 169 15.06 -6.29 -12.11
CA VAL A 169 15.01 -7.18 -13.27
C VAL A 169 16.41 -7.61 -13.70
N VAL A 170 17.36 -6.68 -13.77
CA VAL A 170 18.74 -6.98 -14.10
C VAL A 170 19.38 -7.85 -13.03
N GLY A 171 19.17 -7.51 -11.75
CA GLY A 171 19.65 -8.30 -10.61
C GLY A 171 19.10 -9.72 -10.60
N ASN A 172 17.82 -9.91 -10.85
CA ASN A 172 17.19 -11.22 -10.98
C ASN A 172 17.84 -12.04 -12.09
N TYR A 173 18.03 -11.44 -13.29
CA TYR A 173 18.67 -12.12 -14.41
C TYR A 173 20.12 -12.55 -14.12
N LEU A 174 20.87 -11.75 -13.40
CA LEU A 174 22.28 -12.03 -13.06
C LEU A 174 22.41 -13.03 -11.92
N LEU A 175 21.67 -12.83 -10.82
CA LEU A 175 21.90 -13.57 -9.56
C LEU A 175 21.07 -14.85 -9.46
N ILE A 176 19.89 -14.91 -10.08
CA ILE A 176 19.10 -16.16 -10.07
C ILE A 176 19.77 -17.22 -10.93
N PHE A 177 20.20 -16.86 -12.14
CA PHE A 177 20.70 -17.80 -13.15
C PHE A 177 22.24 -17.83 -13.29
N GLY A 178 22.97 -16.99 -12.57
CA GLY A 178 24.43 -16.93 -12.65
C GLY A 178 25.00 -16.43 -13.97
N ASN A 179 24.24 -15.60 -14.69
CA ASN A 179 24.66 -15.08 -15.98
C ASN A 179 25.86 -14.12 -15.86
N PHE A 180 26.67 -14.00 -16.91
CA PHE A 180 27.85 -13.12 -16.99
C PHE A 180 28.93 -13.37 -15.91
N GLY A 181 29.01 -14.59 -15.37
CA GLY A 181 30.01 -14.97 -14.39
C GLY A 181 29.62 -14.66 -12.94
N PHE A 182 28.38 -14.23 -12.68
CA PHE A 182 27.84 -14.14 -11.34
C PHE A 182 27.54 -15.53 -10.77
N PRO A 183 27.54 -15.70 -9.44
CA PRO A 183 27.15 -16.98 -8.84
C PRO A 183 25.66 -17.25 -9.08
N GLU A 184 25.31 -18.50 -9.41
CA GLU A 184 23.92 -18.94 -9.45
C GLU A 184 23.40 -19.13 -8.03
N MET A 185 22.52 -18.25 -7.60
CA MET A 185 22.00 -18.20 -6.23
C MET A 185 20.51 -18.62 -6.14
N GLY A 186 19.86 -18.92 -7.27
CA GLY A 186 18.46 -19.31 -7.30
C GLY A 186 17.55 -18.28 -6.57
N ILE A 187 16.74 -18.80 -5.63
CA ILE A 187 15.80 -17.98 -4.85
C ILE A 187 16.51 -16.94 -3.94
N GLY A 188 17.68 -17.28 -3.40
CA GLY A 188 18.52 -16.34 -2.64
C GLY A 188 18.96 -15.16 -3.49
N GLY A 189 19.26 -15.39 -4.78
CA GLY A 189 19.57 -14.37 -5.77
C GLY A 189 18.42 -13.41 -6.02
N ALA A 190 17.18 -13.89 -6.08
CA ALA A 190 15.99 -13.04 -6.19
C ALA A 190 15.83 -12.12 -4.97
N ALA A 191 16.03 -12.67 -3.77
CA ALA A 191 15.96 -11.91 -2.54
C ALA A 191 17.05 -10.82 -2.50
N LEU A 192 18.29 -11.16 -2.85
CA LEU A 192 19.41 -10.23 -2.90
C LEU A 192 19.21 -9.14 -3.98
N ALA A 193 18.71 -9.49 -5.16
CA ALA A 193 18.37 -8.54 -6.21
C ALA A 193 17.35 -7.50 -5.74
N SER A 194 16.32 -7.95 -5.01
CA SER A 194 15.30 -7.07 -4.41
C SER A 194 15.91 -6.14 -3.35
N VAL A 195 16.81 -6.64 -2.50
CA VAL A 195 17.53 -5.82 -1.49
C VAL A 195 18.41 -4.77 -2.16
N ILE A 196 19.17 -5.15 -3.19
CA ILE A 196 19.99 -4.22 -3.96
C ILE A 196 19.11 -3.15 -4.63
N ALA A 197 17.97 -3.53 -5.21
CA ALA A 197 17.04 -2.61 -5.83
C ALA A 197 16.47 -1.59 -4.81
N GLU A 198 16.12 -2.05 -3.61
CA GLU A 198 15.68 -1.19 -2.50
C GLU A 198 16.82 -0.25 -2.02
N ALA A 199 18.05 -0.75 -1.94
CA ALA A 199 19.23 0.06 -1.59
C ALA A 199 19.48 1.16 -2.63
N VAL A 200 19.42 0.83 -3.91
CA VAL A 200 19.55 1.81 -5.01
C VAL A 200 18.40 2.82 -4.96
N SER A 201 17.17 2.37 -4.69
CA SER A 201 16.01 3.27 -4.49
C SER A 201 16.27 4.27 -3.35
N ALA A 202 16.78 3.80 -2.20
CA ALA A 202 17.16 4.67 -1.09
C ALA A 202 18.26 5.66 -1.48
N ALA A 203 19.30 5.19 -2.18
CA ALA A 203 20.38 6.05 -2.68
C ALA A 203 19.85 7.12 -3.66
N VAL A 204 18.93 6.78 -4.56
CA VAL A 204 18.27 7.73 -5.46
C VAL A 204 17.55 8.83 -4.68
N PHE A 205 16.84 8.48 -3.61
CA PHE A 205 16.21 9.48 -2.74
C PHE A 205 17.22 10.39 -2.05
N VAL A 206 18.31 9.84 -1.51
CA VAL A 206 19.38 10.62 -0.88
C VAL A 206 20.02 11.59 -1.88
N VAL A 207 20.44 11.08 -3.04
CA VAL A 207 21.06 11.88 -4.10
C VAL A 207 20.13 12.98 -4.59
N TYR A 208 18.86 12.63 -4.88
CA TYR A 208 17.88 13.62 -5.32
C TYR A 208 17.63 14.68 -4.26
N THR A 209 17.54 14.29 -2.98
CA THR A 209 17.34 15.24 -1.87
C THR A 209 18.51 16.21 -1.79
N ARG A 210 19.74 15.72 -1.94
CA ARG A 210 20.95 16.54 -1.87
C ARG A 210 21.06 17.57 -3.00
N TYR A 211 20.69 17.17 -4.23
CA TYR A 211 20.93 18.01 -5.40
C TYR A 211 19.70 18.79 -5.91
N LYS A 212 18.47 18.33 -5.64
CA LYS A 212 17.24 18.92 -6.19
C LYS A 212 16.35 19.56 -5.13
N VAL A 213 16.56 19.29 -3.85
CA VAL A 213 15.80 19.89 -2.77
C VAL A 213 16.66 20.99 -2.11
N ASN A 214 16.05 22.13 -1.86
CA ASN A 214 16.71 23.18 -1.09
C ASN A 214 16.79 22.71 0.38
N ALA A 215 17.93 22.11 0.75
CA ALA A 215 18.14 21.54 2.09
C ALA A 215 17.99 22.60 3.19
N SER A 216 18.50 23.80 2.97
CA SER A 216 18.41 24.91 3.93
C SER A 216 16.95 25.33 4.18
N ARG A 217 16.12 25.34 3.12
CA ARG A 217 14.68 25.68 3.28
C ARG A 217 13.97 24.72 4.24
N TYR A 218 14.27 23.44 4.19
CA TYR A 218 13.63 22.41 5.02
C TYR A 218 14.42 22.12 6.29
N GLY A 219 15.60 22.74 6.48
CA GLY A 219 16.49 22.51 7.61
C GLY A 219 17.24 21.18 7.56
N LEU A 220 17.34 20.56 6.37
CA LEU A 220 18.00 19.25 6.21
C LEU A 220 19.54 19.32 6.26
N ASP A 221 20.11 20.50 6.29
CA ASP A 221 21.52 20.80 6.42
C ASP A 221 22.01 20.83 7.87
N ALA A 222 21.10 20.83 8.85
CA ALA A 222 21.41 20.83 10.27
C ALA A 222 21.17 19.43 10.87
N PHE A 223 22.05 19.06 11.82
CA PHE A 223 21.84 17.87 12.62
C PHE A 223 20.99 18.22 13.85
N TYR A 224 19.91 17.45 14.02
CA TYR A 224 19.02 17.59 15.18
C TYR A 224 19.24 16.43 16.13
N GLY A 225 19.50 16.73 17.41
CA GLY A 225 19.57 15.75 18.46
C GLY A 225 18.23 15.04 18.69
N TYR A 226 18.25 14.01 19.50
CA TYR A 226 17.05 13.26 19.89
C TYR A 226 16.10 14.14 20.70
N ASP A 227 14.84 14.26 20.24
CA ASP A 227 13.76 14.99 20.91
C ASP A 227 12.63 14.02 21.31
N PRO A 228 12.54 13.62 22.60
CA PRO A 228 11.52 12.71 23.11
C PRO A 228 10.10 13.21 22.90
N HIS A 229 9.87 14.54 22.97
CA HIS A 229 8.54 15.12 22.78
C HIS A 229 8.08 14.97 21.33
N LEU A 230 9.00 15.20 20.38
CA LEU A 230 8.73 15.03 18.97
C LEU A 230 8.52 13.55 18.61
N VAL A 231 9.33 12.66 19.16
CA VAL A 231 9.16 11.20 19.03
C VAL A 231 7.78 10.77 19.53
N LYS A 232 7.39 11.18 20.74
CA LYS A 232 6.05 10.90 21.29
C LYS A 232 4.94 11.41 20.37
N LYS A 233 5.11 12.59 19.78
CA LYS A 233 4.16 13.17 18.83
C LYS A 233 4.07 12.37 17.54
N ILE A 234 5.20 11.91 16.99
CA ILE A 234 5.24 11.04 15.81
C ILE A 234 4.49 9.74 16.12
N PHE A 235 4.81 9.08 17.22
CA PHE A 235 4.10 7.86 17.65
C PHE A 235 2.60 8.08 17.86
N SER A 236 2.20 9.18 18.49
CA SER A 236 0.79 9.46 18.78
C SER A 236 -0.09 9.63 17.53
N VAL A 237 0.51 9.91 16.38
CA VAL A 237 -0.19 9.98 15.09
C VAL A 237 -0.05 8.66 14.32
N SER A 238 1.17 8.10 14.29
CA SER A 238 1.51 6.97 13.44
C SER A 238 0.99 5.64 13.96
N VAL A 239 0.87 5.45 15.27
CA VAL A 239 0.34 4.20 15.83
C VAL A 239 -1.09 3.91 15.36
N TRP A 240 -1.92 4.94 15.27
CA TRP A 240 -3.31 4.77 14.84
C TRP A 240 -3.42 4.42 13.36
N THR A 241 -2.59 5.03 12.50
CA THR A 241 -2.54 4.69 11.07
C THR A 241 -1.94 3.31 10.83
N THR A 242 -1.00 2.86 11.67
CA THR A 242 -0.44 1.51 11.61
C THR A 242 -1.50 0.46 11.99
N ILE A 243 -2.20 0.65 13.10
CA ILE A 243 -3.28 -0.24 13.53
C ILE A 243 -4.41 -0.25 12.48
N GLN A 244 -4.75 0.91 11.94
CA GLN A 244 -5.78 1.06 10.93
C GLN A 244 -5.47 0.24 9.67
N LEU A 245 -4.24 0.32 9.13
CA LEU A 245 -3.85 -0.50 7.97
C LEU A 245 -3.87 -2.00 8.27
N PHE A 246 -3.49 -2.38 9.49
CA PHE A 246 -3.54 -3.79 9.90
C PHE A 246 -4.99 -4.29 9.99
N VAL A 247 -5.90 -3.49 10.53
CA VAL A 247 -7.34 -3.80 10.58
C VAL A 247 -7.91 -3.94 9.17
N SER A 248 -7.61 -3.00 8.25
CA SER A 248 -8.04 -3.09 6.85
C SER A 248 -7.59 -4.40 6.21
N PHE A 249 -6.33 -4.76 6.39
CA PHE A 249 -5.76 -6.00 5.83
C PHE A 249 -6.42 -7.25 6.43
N ALA A 250 -6.60 -7.28 7.76
CA ALA A 250 -7.25 -8.39 8.46
C ALA A 250 -8.72 -8.55 8.03
N THR A 251 -9.43 -7.43 7.85
CA THR A 251 -10.83 -7.41 7.39
C THR A 251 -10.95 -8.04 6.00
N TRP A 252 -10.04 -7.68 5.12
CA TRP A 252 -10.00 -8.20 3.77
C TRP A 252 -9.61 -9.69 3.73
N PHE A 253 -8.65 -10.12 4.55
CA PHE A 253 -8.29 -11.53 4.70
C PHE A 253 -9.47 -12.37 5.21
N PHE A 254 -10.24 -11.83 6.16
CA PHE A 254 -11.46 -12.50 6.69
C PHE A 254 -12.48 -12.81 5.59
N PHE A 255 -12.66 -11.91 4.61
CA PHE A 255 -13.55 -12.15 3.47
C PHE A 255 -13.14 -13.40 2.67
N PHE A 256 -11.84 -13.59 2.39
CA PHE A 256 -11.36 -14.75 1.66
C PHE A 256 -11.50 -16.06 2.47
N VAL A 257 -11.26 -16.00 3.76
CA VAL A 257 -11.50 -17.13 4.66
C VAL A 257 -13.00 -17.51 4.67
N ALA A 258 -13.88 -16.53 4.65
CA ALA A 258 -15.31 -16.78 4.58
C ALA A 258 -15.73 -17.42 3.25
N ILE A 259 -15.18 -16.98 2.12
CA ILE A 259 -15.49 -17.53 0.79
C ILE A 259 -15.01 -18.97 0.66
N GLU A 260 -13.86 -19.32 1.24
CA GLU A 260 -13.34 -20.70 1.25
C GLU A 260 -14.37 -21.71 1.76
N HIS A 261 -15.22 -21.31 2.72
CA HIS A 261 -16.30 -22.16 3.24
C HIS A 261 -17.46 -22.40 2.24
N ILE A 262 -17.54 -21.66 1.14
CA ILE A 262 -18.55 -21.90 0.10
C ILE A 262 -18.08 -22.98 -0.85
N GLY A 263 -16.84 -22.88 -1.33
CA GLY A 263 -16.26 -23.85 -2.26
C GLY A 263 -14.91 -23.42 -2.84
N GLU A 264 -14.19 -24.40 -3.36
CA GLU A 264 -12.87 -24.17 -3.98
C GLU A 264 -12.98 -23.35 -5.27
N LEU A 265 -14.05 -23.55 -6.04
CA LEU A 265 -14.30 -22.82 -7.29
C LEU A 265 -14.54 -21.32 -7.01
N GLU A 266 -15.37 -21.01 -6.01
CA GLU A 266 -15.68 -19.64 -5.57
C GLU A 266 -14.45 -18.94 -5.02
N LEU A 267 -13.60 -19.66 -4.28
CA LEU A 267 -12.33 -19.15 -3.80
C LEU A 267 -11.37 -18.83 -4.96
N ALA A 268 -11.23 -19.75 -5.91
CA ALA A 268 -10.40 -19.55 -7.10
C ALA A 268 -10.89 -18.37 -7.93
N ALA A 269 -12.19 -18.28 -8.18
CA ALA A 269 -12.83 -17.17 -8.85
C ALA A 269 -12.58 -15.84 -8.12
N SER A 270 -12.74 -15.80 -6.79
CA SER A 270 -12.48 -14.62 -5.98
C SER A 270 -11.01 -14.18 -6.03
N ASN A 271 -10.05 -15.10 -6.14
CA ASN A 271 -8.65 -14.76 -6.32
C ASN A 271 -8.38 -14.05 -7.66
N VAL A 272 -9.03 -14.50 -8.74
CA VAL A 272 -8.96 -13.82 -10.04
C VAL A 272 -9.56 -12.40 -9.94
N LEU A 273 -10.78 -12.29 -9.42
CA LEU A 273 -11.45 -11.00 -9.23
C LEU A 273 -10.64 -10.05 -8.35
N ARG A 274 -10.02 -10.54 -7.29
CA ARG A 274 -9.11 -9.80 -6.43
C ARG A 274 -7.92 -9.23 -7.19
N SER A 275 -7.31 -10.02 -8.05
CA SER A 275 -6.14 -9.59 -8.81
C SER A 275 -6.49 -8.41 -9.73
N ILE A 276 -7.66 -8.48 -10.37
CA ILE A 276 -8.20 -7.40 -11.22
C ILE A 276 -8.53 -6.18 -10.37
N SER A 277 -9.25 -6.38 -9.26
CA SER A 277 -9.62 -5.31 -8.31
C SER A 277 -8.39 -4.59 -7.74
N THR A 278 -7.30 -5.31 -7.46
CA THR A 278 -6.05 -4.70 -6.95
C THR A 278 -5.49 -3.66 -7.94
N MET A 279 -5.57 -3.90 -9.24
CA MET A 279 -5.11 -2.94 -10.26
C MET A 279 -5.96 -1.67 -10.26
N LEU A 280 -7.28 -1.81 -10.17
CA LEU A 280 -8.19 -0.68 -10.06
C LEU A 280 -7.96 0.08 -8.75
N TYR A 281 -7.80 -0.64 -7.64
CA TYR A 281 -7.57 -0.03 -6.33
C TYR A 281 -6.30 0.82 -6.24
N MET A 282 -5.30 0.59 -7.09
CA MET A 282 -4.10 1.45 -7.15
C MET A 282 -4.43 2.90 -7.51
N VAL A 283 -5.39 3.11 -8.42
CA VAL A 283 -5.83 4.47 -8.80
C VAL A 283 -6.49 5.16 -7.62
N VAL A 284 -7.40 4.44 -6.94
CA VAL A 284 -8.11 4.95 -5.76
C VAL A 284 -7.12 5.22 -4.62
N GLY A 285 -6.15 4.31 -4.40
CA GLY A 285 -5.10 4.44 -3.39
C GLY A 285 -4.20 5.65 -3.62
N ALA A 286 -3.79 5.89 -4.88
CA ALA A 286 -2.98 7.06 -5.23
C ALA A 286 -3.74 8.38 -5.03
N LEU A 287 -5.02 8.42 -5.40
CA LEU A 287 -5.89 9.57 -5.17
C LEU A 287 -6.18 9.78 -3.68
N GLY A 288 -6.34 8.71 -2.91
CA GLY A 288 -6.46 8.74 -1.46
C GLY A 288 -5.22 9.32 -0.77
N ALA A 289 -4.03 8.86 -1.15
CA ALA A 289 -2.78 9.41 -0.63
C ALA A 289 -2.62 10.90 -0.96
N ALA A 290 -2.99 11.30 -2.19
CA ALA A 290 -3.02 12.71 -2.58
C ALA A 290 -4.06 13.50 -1.75
N ALA A 291 -5.26 12.95 -1.52
CA ALA A 291 -6.30 13.57 -0.71
C ALA A 291 -5.84 13.81 0.73
N SER A 292 -5.21 12.81 1.34
CA SER A 292 -4.64 12.91 2.69
C SER A 292 -3.56 14.01 2.76
N SER A 293 -2.60 14.02 1.83
CA SER A 293 -1.52 15.00 1.80
C SER A 293 -2.03 16.44 1.56
N LEU A 294 -2.91 16.63 0.56
CA LEU A 294 -3.46 17.93 0.23
C LEU A 294 -4.34 18.48 1.37
N THR A 295 -5.13 17.61 2.01
CA THR A 295 -5.93 17.99 3.19
C THR A 295 -5.04 18.42 4.34
N ALA A 296 -3.98 17.67 4.67
CA ALA A 296 -3.04 18.04 5.73
C ALA A 296 -2.36 19.39 5.47
N ASN A 297 -2.01 19.67 4.21
CA ASN A 297 -1.46 20.95 3.80
C ASN A 297 -2.50 22.09 3.95
N LEU A 298 -3.75 21.88 3.53
CA LEU A 298 -4.83 22.88 3.67
C LEU A 298 -5.14 23.18 5.14
N VAL A 299 -5.20 22.14 5.97
CA VAL A 299 -5.37 22.30 7.42
C VAL A 299 -4.19 23.05 8.03
N GLY A 300 -2.97 22.77 7.57
CA GLY A 300 -1.78 23.50 7.98
C GLY A 300 -1.85 24.99 7.59
N GLN A 301 -2.38 25.31 6.41
CA GLN A 301 -2.58 26.69 5.92
C GLN A 301 -3.77 27.42 6.58
N GLU A 302 -4.50 26.75 7.50
CA GLU A 302 -5.75 27.25 8.09
C GLU A 302 -6.88 27.48 7.05
N ARG A 303 -6.75 26.89 5.87
CA ARG A 303 -7.70 26.98 4.76
C ARG A 303 -8.71 25.83 4.75
N VAL A 304 -9.30 25.57 5.92
CA VAL A 304 -10.21 24.43 6.13
C VAL A 304 -11.40 24.46 5.17
N LYS A 305 -11.93 25.64 4.85
CA LYS A 305 -13.04 25.81 3.88
C LYS A 305 -12.73 25.28 2.46
N GLN A 306 -11.47 25.07 2.12
CA GLN A 306 -11.05 24.56 0.82
C GLN A 306 -10.95 23.02 0.78
N VAL A 307 -11.06 22.35 1.92
CA VAL A 307 -10.97 20.88 2.02
C VAL A 307 -12.14 20.23 1.25
N GLY A 308 -13.37 20.64 1.51
CA GLY A 308 -14.56 20.10 0.83
C GLY A 308 -14.50 20.24 -0.70
N PRO A 309 -14.30 21.46 -1.25
CA PRO A 309 -14.15 21.64 -2.69
C PRO A 309 -12.98 20.84 -3.30
N THR A 310 -11.86 20.68 -2.59
CA THR A 310 -10.72 19.87 -3.05
C THR A 310 -11.08 18.38 -3.06
N CYS A 311 -11.70 17.89 -2.00
CA CYS A 311 -12.22 16.52 -1.91
C CYS A 311 -13.15 16.20 -3.08
N GLY A 312 -14.15 17.06 -3.35
CA GLY A 312 -15.09 16.88 -4.46
C GLY A 312 -14.41 16.86 -5.84
N ARG A 313 -13.31 17.61 -6.04
CA ARG A 313 -12.52 17.52 -7.28
C ARG A 313 -11.76 16.21 -7.40
N ILE A 314 -11.19 15.72 -6.30
CA ILE A 314 -10.48 14.44 -6.29
C ILE A 314 -11.46 13.31 -6.58
N ILE A 315 -12.66 13.32 -5.98
CA ILE A 315 -13.73 12.35 -6.26
C ILE A 315 -14.11 12.37 -7.74
N ARG A 316 -14.36 13.55 -8.33
CA ARG A 316 -14.70 13.67 -9.76
C ARG A 316 -13.58 13.16 -10.66
N LEU A 317 -12.33 13.45 -10.34
CA LEU A 317 -11.18 12.92 -11.07
C LEU A 317 -11.10 11.39 -10.95
N GLY A 318 -11.30 10.86 -9.74
CA GLY A 318 -11.35 9.43 -9.47
C GLY A 318 -12.45 8.74 -10.27
N PHE A 319 -13.66 9.29 -10.26
CA PHE A 319 -14.75 8.76 -11.07
C PHE A 319 -14.46 8.79 -12.56
N ALA A 320 -13.86 9.88 -13.08
CA ALA A 320 -13.54 9.97 -14.50
C ALA A 320 -12.55 8.87 -14.94
N ILE A 321 -11.56 8.57 -14.12
CA ILE A 321 -10.56 7.55 -14.43
C ILE A 321 -11.13 6.15 -14.20
N GLU A 322 -11.71 5.89 -13.03
CA GLU A 322 -12.21 4.55 -12.66
C GLU A 322 -13.39 4.13 -13.52
N LEU A 323 -14.33 5.04 -13.82
CA LEU A 323 -15.45 4.71 -14.68
C LEU A 323 -14.98 4.35 -16.10
N ALA A 324 -13.98 5.07 -16.64
CA ALA A 324 -13.38 4.75 -17.92
C ALA A 324 -12.70 3.36 -17.92
N LEU A 325 -11.95 3.05 -16.86
CA LEU A 325 -11.30 1.74 -16.70
C LEU A 325 -12.35 0.63 -16.51
N CYS A 326 -13.30 0.82 -15.62
CA CYS A 326 -14.38 -0.16 -15.39
C CYS A 326 -15.23 -0.41 -16.63
N MET A 327 -15.57 0.63 -17.40
CA MET A 327 -16.26 0.47 -18.67
C MET A 327 -15.43 -0.32 -19.67
N LEU A 328 -14.13 0.00 -19.82
CA LEU A 328 -13.24 -0.75 -20.71
C LEU A 328 -13.20 -2.23 -20.33
N LEU A 329 -13.04 -2.53 -19.05
CA LEU A 329 -12.99 -3.91 -18.55
C LEU A 329 -14.34 -4.62 -18.69
N ALA A 330 -15.47 -3.90 -18.51
CA ALA A 330 -16.80 -4.46 -18.61
C ALA A 330 -17.18 -4.92 -20.04
N PHE A 331 -16.54 -4.36 -21.07
CA PHE A 331 -16.75 -4.81 -22.47
C PHE A 331 -16.11 -6.17 -22.77
N PHE A 332 -15.09 -6.58 -22.01
CA PHE A 332 -14.29 -7.78 -22.33
C PHE A 332 -14.08 -8.69 -21.10
N PRO A 333 -15.15 -9.09 -20.38
CA PRO A 333 -15.01 -9.83 -19.12
C PRO A 333 -14.24 -11.16 -19.29
N GLU A 334 -14.60 -11.95 -20.30
CA GLU A 334 -13.96 -13.24 -20.56
C GLU A 334 -12.50 -13.08 -20.97
N ALA A 335 -12.19 -12.11 -21.84
CA ALA A 335 -10.81 -11.87 -22.28
C ALA A 335 -9.90 -11.44 -21.10
N VAL A 336 -10.44 -10.63 -20.18
CA VAL A 336 -9.70 -10.21 -18.97
C VAL A 336 -9.49 -11.39 -18.03
N MET A 337 -10.49 -12.24 -17.81
CA MET A 337 -10.37 -13.40 -16.94
C MET A 337 -9.47 -14.50 -17.55
N ARG A 338 -9.47 -14.65 -18.87
CA ARG A 338 -8.58 -15.58 -19.60
C ARG A 338 -7.09 -15.22 -19.45
N ILE A 339 -6.73 -14.01 -19.05
CA ILE A 339 -5.34 -13.67 -18.69
C ILE A 339 -4.87 -14.47 -17.45
N TYR A 340 -5.82 -14.88 -16.60
CA TYR A 340 -5.54 -15.54 -15.32
C TYR A 340 -5.80 -17.03 -15.34
N THR A 341 -6.77 -17.51 -16.14
CA THR A 341 -7.17 -18.93 -16.18
C THR A 341 -7.81 -19.30 -17.51
N ASP A 342 -7.58 -20.53 -17.94
CA ASP A 342 -8.24 -21.14 -19.13
C ASP A 342 -9.51 -21.94 -18.74
N ASP A 343 -9.84 -22.04 -17.45
CA ASP A 343 -10.99 -22.76 -16.95
C ASP A 343 -12.29 -22.03 -17.32
N THR A 344 -13.04 -22.63 -18.26
CA THR A 344 -14.28 -22.06 -18.79
C THR A 344 -15.43 -22.10 -17.79
N GLU A 345 -15.45 -23.06 -16.86
CA GLU A 345 -16.47 -23.16 -15.82
C GLU A 345 -16.26 -22.05 -14.79
N LEU A 346 -15.02 -21.84 -14.36
CA LEU A 346 -14.64 -20.74 -13.47
C LEU A 346 -14.98 -19.39 -14.10
N ILE A 347 -14.62 -19.19 -15.37
CA ILE A 347 -14.90 -17.91 -16.07
C ILE A 347 -16.41 -17.69 -16.13
N GLY A 348 -17.20 -18.66 -16.63
CA GLY A 348 -18.65 -18.54 -16.77
C GLY A 348 -19.36 -18.28 -15.45
N GLY A 349 -18.98 -18.98 -14.38
CA GLY A 349 -19.55 -18.82 -13.04
C GLY A 349 -19.19 -17.45 -12.37
N SER A 350 -18.11 -16.80 -12.82
CA SER A 350 -17.57 -15.60 -12.21
C SER A 350 -18.03 -14.28 -12.86
N VAL A 351 -18.59 -14.31 -14.09
CA VAL A 351 -18.94 -13.10 -14.85
C VAL A 351 -19.87 -12.17 -14.07
N ASN A 352 -20.90 -12.71 -13.42
CA ASN A 352 -21.81 -11.89 -12.63
C ASN A 352 -21.12 -11.23 -11.42
N ALA A 353 -20.25 -11.95 -10.73
CA ALA A 353 -19.47 -11.41 -9.62
C ALA A 353 -18.45 -10.37 -10.10
N TYR A 354 -17.90 -10.56 -11.29
CA TYR A 354 -17.02 -9.59 -11.95
C TYR A 354 -17.71 -8.24 -12.17
N TYR A 355 -18.96 -8.24 -12.71
CA TYR A 355 -19.71 -7.01 -12.87
C TYR A 355 -20.09 -6.36 -11.53
N VAL A 356 -20.41 -7.16 -10.51
CA VAL A 356 -20.64 -6.66 -9.15
C VAL A 356 -19.37 -6.00 -8.61
N MET A 357 -18.21 -6.62 -8.77
CA MET A 357 -16.91 -6.08 -8.35
C MET A 357 -16.62 -4.76 -9.07
N LEU A 358 -16.78 -4.68 -10.40
CA LEU A 358 -16.59 -3.43 -11.13
C LEU A 358 -17.53 -2.32 -10.66
N GLY A 359 -18.80 -2.64 -10.46
CA GLY A 359 -19.81 -1.71 -9.97
C GLY A 359 -19.50 -1.16 -8.57
N SER A 360 -18.80 -1.91 -7.72
CA SER A 360 -18.45 -1.47 -6.36
C SER A 360 -17.56 -0.21 -6.35
N TYR A 361 -16.81 0.06 -7.42
CA TYR A 361 -15.97 1.25 -7.53
C TYR A 361 -16.74 2.56 -7.53
N VAL A 362 -18.04 2.53 -7.85
CA VAL A 362 -18.92 3.71 -7.69
C VAL A 362 -19.00 4.15 -6.22
N VAL A 363 -18.89 3.21 -5.29
CA VAL A 363 -18.90 3.49 -3.84
C VAL A 363 -17.48 3.57 -3.28
N ILE A 364 -16.56 2.72 -3.73
CA ILE A 364 -15.16 2.66 -3.27
C ILE A 364 -14.45 4.01 -3.49
N VAL A 365 -14.59 4.61 -4.67
CA VAL A 365 -13.92 5.89 -5.01
C VAL A 365 -14.25 7.00 -4.00
N PRO A 366 -15.51 7.39 -3.79
CA PRO A 366 -15.81 8.45 -2.83
C PRO A 366 -15.51 8.03 -1.38
N ALA A 367 -15.76 6.77 -1.02
CA ALA A 367 -15.50 6.26 0.33
C ALA A 367 -14.04 6.43 0.73
N MET A 368 -13.14 5.92 -0.11
CA MET A 368 -11.70 5.97 0.16
C MET A 368 -11.15 7.38 0.14
N ILE A 369 -11.62 8.24 -0.75
CA ILE A 369 -11.16 9.64 -0.80
C ILE A 369 -11.63 10.39 0.44
N VAL A 370 -12.91 10.28 0.84
CA VAL A 370 -13.45 10.94 2.03
C VAL A 370 -12.78 10.42 3.30
N PHE A 371 -12.54 9.12 3.41
CA PHE A 371 -11.83 8.51 4.51
C PHE A 371 -10.38 9.03 4.62
N ASN A 372 -9.66 9.14 3.49
CA ASN A 372 -8.32 9.69 3.47
C ASN A 372 -8.29 11.21 3.80
N VAL A 373 -9.37 11.95 3.59
CA VAL A 373 -9.52 13.32 4.09
C VAL A 373 -9.60 13.34 5.62
N VAL A 374 -10.28 12.37 6.27
CA VAL A 374 -10.26 12.23 7.74
C VAL A 374 -8.84 12.01 8.22
N ILE A 375 -8.12 11.05 7.64
CA ILE A 375 -6.71 10.76 7.95
C ILE A 375 -5.85 12.03 7.77
N GLY A 376 -5.95 12.70 6.62
CA GLY A 376 -5.20 13.90 6.28
C GLY A 376 -5.52 15.09 7.17
N SER A 377 -6.72 15.17 7.73
CA SER A 377 -7.06 16.18 8.74
C SER A 377 -6.29 15.97 10.05
N GLY A 378 -5.55 14.85 10.18
CA GLY A 378 -4.75 14.44 11.33
C GLY A 378 -5.56 13.85 12.46
N GLN A 379 -6.78 13.48 12.18
CA GLN A 379 -7.68 12.79 13.10
C GLN A 379 -7.52 11.26 12.90
N THR A 380 -6.29 10.79 13.09
CA THR A 380 -5.91 9.39 12.78
C THR A 380 -6.55 8.39 13.74
N ARG A 381 -6.76 8.78 15.00
CA ARG A 381 -7.47 7.97 15.99
C ARG A 381 -8.93 7.79 15.62
N GLU A 382 -9.58 8.85 15.21
CA GLU A 382 -10.98 8.83 14.78
C GLU A 382 -11.17 8.07 13.48
N ALA A 383 -10.19 8.15 12.57
CA ALA A 383 -10.18 7.33 11.37
C ALA A 383 -10.16 5.83 11.73
N LEU A 384 -9.34 5.42 12.69
CA LEU A 384 -9.35 4.04 13.18
C LEU A 384 -10.73 3.64 13.76
N TYR A 385 -11.37 4.51 14.54
CA TYR A 385 -12.70 4.20 15.10
C TYR A 385 -13.77 4.09 14.00
N ILE A 386 -13.70 4.93 12.97
CA ILE A 386 -14.59 4.82 11.80
C ILE A 386 -14.39 3.48 11.10
N GLU A 387 -13.15 3.07 10.89
CA GLU A 387 -12.82 1.80 10.24
C GLU A 387 -13.27 0.62 11.10
N LEU A 388 -13.00 0.62 12.40
CA LEU A 388 -13.44 -0.44 13.30
C LEU A 388 -14.96 -0.58 13.30
N ALA A 389 -15.70 0.54 13.34
CA ALA A 389 -17.16 0.51 13.27
C ALA A 389 -17.65 -0.08 11.93
N ALA A 390 -17.05 0.35 10.81
CA ALA A 390 -17.38 -0.20 9.49
C ALA A 390 -17.01 -1.69 9.39
N THR A 391 -15.86 -2.09 9.93
CA THR A 391 -15.40 -3.49 9.96
C THR A 391 -16.33 -4.40 10.76
N VAL A 392 -16.78 -3.99 11.94
CA VAL A 392 -17.72 -4.79 12.75
C VAL A 392 -19.01 -5.07 11.98
N ILE A 393 -19.56 -4.03 11.35
CA ILE A 393 -20.76 -4.15 10.52
C ILE A 393 -20.49 -5.03 9.29
N TYR A 394 -19.34 -4.86 8.66
CA TYR A 394 -18.93 -5.67 7.49
C TYR A 394 -18.78 -7.14 7.84
N VAL A 395 -18.06 -7.47 8.93
CA VAL A 395 -17.89 -8.85 9.39
C VAL A 395 -19.24 -9.52 9.67
N ALA A 396 -20.18 -8.81 10.31
CA ALA A 396 -21.53 -9.31 10.52
C ALA A 396 -22.28 -9.56 9.19
N ASN A 397 -22.12 -8.65 8.23
CA ASN A 397 -22.72 -8.79 6.89
C ASN A 397 -22.11 -9.96 6.11
N VAL A 398 -20.78 -10.09 6.09
CA VAL A 398 -20.08 -11.21 5.44
C VAL A 398 -20.49 -12.53 6.11
N TRP A 399 -20.51 -12.59 7.43
CA TRP A 399 -20.97 -13.79 8.14
C TRP A 399 -22.39 -14.18 7.72
N TYR A 400 -23.32 -13.20 7.65
CA TYR A 400 -24.70 -13.44 7.26
C TYR A 400 -24.81 -13.90 5.80
N VAL A 401 -24.16 -13.20 4.86
CA VAL A 401 -24.31 -13.46 3.40
C VAL A 401 -23.54 -14.71 2.99
N VAL A 402 -22.29 -14.85 3.47
CA VAL A 402 -21.38 -15.89 3.02
C VAL A 402 -21.55 -17.17 3.84
N VAL A 403 -21.50 -17.08 5.17
CA VAL A 403 -21.45 -18.26 6.04
C VAL A 403 -22.85 -18.80 6.32
N TRP A 404 -23.79 -17.94 6.69
CA TRP A 404 -25.14 -18.38 7.09
C TRP A 404 -26.05 -18.66 5.91
N ARG A 405 -26.12 -17.74 4.91
CA ARG A 405 -26.97 -17.92 3.72
C ARG A 405 -26.32 -18.73 2.61
N GLN A 406 -25.01 -18.89 2.61
CA GLN A 406 -24.24 -19.52 1.52
C GLN A 406 -24.68 -18.99 0.14
N SER A 407 -24.72 -17.66 0.02
CA SER A 407 -25.23 -16.97 -1.17
C SER A 407 -24.26 -17.13 -2.35
N SER A 408 -24.75 -16.86 -3.57
CA SER A 408 -23.89 -16.90 -4.76
C SER A 408 -22.71 -15.93 -4.66
N LEU A 409 -21.64 -16.17 -5.42
CA LEU A 409 -20.42 -15.35 -5.44
C LEU A 409 -20.70 -13.87 -5.67
N SER A 410 -21.70 -13.53 -6.51
CA SER A 410 -22.10 -12.15 -6.75
C SER A 410 -22.62 -11.45 -5.50
N TRP A 411 -23.42 -12.15 -4.68
CA TRP A 411 -23.88 -11.62 -3.41
C TRP A 411 -22.74 -11.47 -2.40
N CYS A 412 -21.77 -12.39 -2.41
CA CYS A 412 -20.59 -12.27 -1.55
C CYS A 412 -19.79 -11.01 -1.89
N TRP A 413 -19.53 -10.74 -3.15
CA TRP A 413 -18.84 -9.52 -3.59
C TRP A 413 -19.66 -8.24 -3.39
N SER A 414 -20.99 -8.34 -3.28
CA SER A 414 -21.83 -7.18 -2.96
C SER A 414 -21.61 -6.63 -1.55
N THR A 415 -21.02 -7.42 -0.65
CA THR A 415 -20.66 -6.98 0.72
C THR A 415 -19.67 -5.81 0.69
N GLU A 416 -18.84 -5.69 -0.37
CA GLU A 416 -17.93 -4.57 -0.57
C GLU A 416 -18.64 -3.22 -0.73
N TYR A 417 -19.82 -3.20 -1.39
CA TYR A 417 -20.63 -1.98 -1.47
C TYR A 417 -21.05 -1.51 -0.08
N PHE A 418 -21.47 -2.44 0.74
CA PHE A 418 -21.97 -2.14 2.08
C PHE A 418 -20.85 -1.63 2.98
N TYR A 419 -19.68 -2.30 2.97
CA TYR A 419 -18.51 -1.86 3.72
C TYR A 419 -18.09 -0.43 3.35
N ASN A 420 -17.89 -0.18 2.06
CA ASN A 420 -17.44 1.11 1.59
C ASN A 420 -18.50 2.21 1.79
N PHE A 421 -19.80 1.86 1.66
CA PHE A 421 -20.88 2.78 1.97
C PHE A 421 -20.89 3.20 3.44
N MET A 422 -20.72 2.27 4.37
CA MET A 422 -20.63 2.58 5.81
C MET A 422 -19.38 3.42 6.11
N MET A 423 -18.25 3.07 5.52
CA MET A 423 -17.01 3.85 5.64
C MET A 423 -17.20 5.30 5.16
N MET A 424 -17.84 5.48 4.00
CA MET A 424 -18.17 6.80 3.45
C MET A 424 -19.12 7.57 4.36
N LEU A 425 -20.19 6.94 4.83
CA LEU A 425 -21.22 7.55 5.68
C LEU A 425 -20.63 8.06 7.00
N PHE A 426 -19.86 7.22 7.70
CA PHE A 426 -19.24 7.60 8.97
C PHE A 426 -18.17 8.67 8.79
N SER A 427 -17.35 8.56 7.74
CA SER A 427 -16.34 9.57 7.41
C SER A 427 -16.97 10.91 7.06
N TYR A 428 -18.00 10.92 6.22
CA TYR A 428 -18.72 12.13 5.85
C TYR A 428 -19.41 12.79 7.05
N TRP A 429 -20.12 11.99 7.86
CA TRP A 429 -20.77 12.47 9.09
C TRP A 429 -19.75 13.11 10.04
N TYR A 430 -18.60 12.47 10.24
CA TYR A 430 -17.52 12.99 11.08
C TYR A 430 -16.98 14.31 10.56
N LEU A 431 -16.64 14.40 9.27
CA LEU A 431 -16.09 15.61 8.64
C LEU A 431 -17.10 16.79 8.69
N ARG A 432 -18.39 16.49 8.48
CA ARG A 432 -19.45 17.50 8.60
C ARG A 432 -19.58 18.01 10.04
N ARG A 433 -19.58 17.12 11.02
CA ARG A 433 -19.61 17.49 12.46
C ARG A 433 -18.42 18.39 12.87
N LYS A 434 -17.25 18.13 12.30
CA LYS A 434 -16.03 18.92 12.54
C LYS A 434 -15.93 20.17 11.66
N LYS A 435 -16.92 20.47 10.82
CA LYS A 435 -16.94 21.61 9.88
C LYS A 435 -15.72 21.61 8.95
N LEU A 436 -15.21 20.44 8.59
CA LEU A 436 -14.10 20.28 7.64
C LEU A 436 -14.59 20.21 6.18
N ILE A 437 -15.86 19.81 5.98
CA ILE A 437 -16.57 19.85 4.71
C ILE A 437 -17.96 20.48 4.96
N PHE A 438 -18.29 21.53 4.20
CA PHE A 438 -19.56 22.31 4.24
C PHE A 438 -19.91 22.97 5.57
#